data_3d341c9d285866f2dcf3ee8536b05c6f
#
_entry.id   3d341c9d285866f2dcf3ee8536b05c6f
#
_cell.length_a   1.000
_cell.length_b   1.000
_cell.length_c   1.000
_cell.angle_alpha   90.00
_cell.angle_beta   90.00
_cell.angle_gamma   90.00
#
_symmetry.space_group_name_H-M   'P 1'
#
loop_
_entity.id
_entity.type
_entity.pdbx_description
1 polymer ?
#
loop_
_entity_poly.entity_id
_entity_poly.type
_entity_poly.pdbx_seq_one_letter_code
_entity_poly.pdbx_strand_id
1 'polypeptide(L)'
;DSMVNRYTAAKKLRREDAYTPGGEHGFRPDYATAVYCQILKQLFPEVPVLIGGIEASLRRVTHYDYWSDTIKPGILADSGADLLVYGMGELPLLEILRLLKRGVPFSSLRTIAQTAVLLPPDAPVPKNQNWEDFTLHSHEECLTDRGLYARNFKNIEIESNRVKARRLFQQTGGRMLVVNPPFPTMTEREIDSSWDLPYTRLPHPRYRKRGPIPAYEMIKHSINMHRGCFGGCSFCTI
;
A
#
# COMPACT_ATOMS: atom_id res chain seq x y z
N ASP A 1 -2.72 4.85 -7.39
CA ASP A 1 -2.61 6.28 -7.63
C ASP A 1 -1.18 6.75 -7.53
N SER A 2 -0.86 7.88 -8.17
CA SER A 2 0.47 8.48 -8.11
C SER A 2 0.70 9.15 -6.76
N MET A 3 1.89 8.98 -6.20
CA MET A 3 2.30 9.64 -4.96
C MET A 3 2.43 11.15 -5.12
N VAL A 4 2.73 11.61 -6.33
CA VAL A 4 2.84 13.03 -6.69
C VAL A 4 1.97 13.29 -7.92
N ASN A 5 0.81 13.90 -7.73
CA ASN A 5 -0.18 14.11 -8.78
C ASN A 5 -0.05 15.47 -9.48
N ARG A 6 0.39 16.48 -8.75
CA ARG A 6 0.44 17.87 -9.26
C ARG A 6 1.72 18.19 -10.01
N TYR A 7 2.76 17.37 -9.86
CA TYR A 7 4.08 17.69 -10.40
C TYR A 7 4.66 16.54 -11.23
N THR A 8 5.59 16.87 -12.10
CA THR A 8 6.42 15.90 -12.82
C THR A 8 7.55 15.37 -11.92
N ALA A 9 8.26 14.33 -12.36
CA ALA A 9 9.46 13.83 -11.66
C ALA A 9 10.55 14.92 -11.49
N ALA A 10 10.63 15.89 -12.41
CA ALA A 10 11.55 17.02 -12.32
C ALA A 10 11.00 18.21 -11.47
N LYS A 11 10.01 17.94 -10.61
CA LYS A 11 9.37 18.92 -9.71
C LYS A 11 8.73 20.12 -10.43
N LYS A 12 8.39 19.99 -11.71
CA LYS A 12 7.65 21.01 -12.48
C LYS A 12 6.15 20.76 -12.38
N LEU A 13 5.38 21.82 -12.23
CA LEU A 13 3.91 21.73 -12.19
C LEU A 13 3.39 21.06 -13.47
N ARG A 14 2.51 20.08 -13.33
CA ARG A 14 1.84 19.42 -14.46
C ARG A 14 0.80 20.35 -15.03
N ARG A 15 0.67 20.38 -16.33
CA ARG A 15 -0.38 21.12 -17.04
C ARG A 15 -1.66 20.31 -17.18
N GLU A 16 -1.52 18.97 -17.20
CA GLU A 16 -2.62 18.04 -17.42
C GLU A 16 -2.51 16.85 -16.43
N ASP A 17 -3.66 16.28 -16.10
CA ASP A 17 -3.77 15.03 -15.33
C ASP A 17 -4.55 13.99 -16.14
N ALA A 18 -3.87 12.97 -16.62
CA ALA A 18 -4.46 11.93 -17.46
C ALA A 18 -5.61 11.14 -16.76
N TYR A 19 -5.74 11.21 -15.44
CA TYR A 19 -6.75 10.49 -14.67
C TYR A 19 -7.97 11.32 -14.30
N THR A 20 -8.04 12.55 -14.77
CA THR A 20 -9.21 13.43 -14.55
C THR A 20 -9.99 13.65 -15.84
N PRO A 21 -11.31 13.90 -15.75
CA PRO A 21 -12.12 14.24 -16.91
C PRO A 21 -11.59 15.51 -17.59
N GLY A 22 -11.47 15.48 -18.92
CA GLY A 22 -10.90 16.59 -19.70
C GLY A 22 -9.40 16.80 -19.51
N GLY A 23 -8.72 15.95 -18.77
CA GLY A 23 -7.29 16.12 -18.48
C GLY A 23 -6.98 17.25 -17.50
N GLU A 24 -7.98 17.80 -16.81
CA GLU A 24 -7.80 18.92 -15.89
C GLU A 24 -6.90 18.55 -14.70
N HIS A 25 -5.87 19.35 -14.43
CA HIS A 25 -4.95 19.12 -13.35
C HIS A 25 -5.41 19.77 -12.02
N GLY A 26 -4.83 19.31 -10.90
CA GLY A 26 -5.02 19.95 -9.59
C GLY A 26 -6.17 19.39 -8.74
N PHE A 27 -7.00 18.50 -9.28
CA PHE A 27 -8.11 17.89 -8.54
C PHE A 27 -7.71 16.76 -7.61
N ARG A 28 -6.57 16.14 -7.85
CA ARG A 28 -6.06 15.06 -7.00
C ARG A 28 -4.93 15.57 -6.12
N PRO A 29 -4.94 15.31 -4.80
CA PRO A 29 -3.86 15.72 -3.92
C PRO A 29 -2.59 14.92 -4.20
N ASP A 30 -1.43 15.50 -3.90
CA ASP A 30 -0.22 14.73 -3.67
C ASP A 30 -0.36 13.91 -2.38
N TYR A 31 0.32 12.77 -2.29
CA TYR A 31 0.15 11.81 -1.19
C TYR A 31 -1.32 11.39 -0.98
N ALA A 32 -1.98 11.07 -2.08
CA ALA A 32 -3.43 10.87 -2.14
C ALA A 32 -3.94 9.88 -1.08
N THR A 33 -3.23 8.78 -0.84
CA THR A 33 -3.64 7.78 0.16
C THR A 33 -3.67 8.39 1.58
N ALA A 34 -2.64 9.12 1.97
CA ALA A 34 -2.60 9.74 3.30
C ALA A 34 -3.68 10.82 3.45
N VAL A 35 -3.81 11.70 2.45
CA VAL A 35 -4.82 12.79 2.47
C VAL A 35 -6.24 12.24 2.53
N TYR A 36 -6.59 11.26 1.71
CA TYR A 36 -7.93 10.66 1.72
C TYR A 36 -8.21 9.91 3.03
N CYS A 37 -7.21 9.24 3.56
CA CYS A 37 -7.34 8.56 4.85
C CYS A 37 -7.62 9.54 5.98
N GLN A 38 -6.88 10.64 6.05
CA GLN A 38 -7.08 11.68 7.05
C GLN A 38 -8.49 12.30 6.96
N ILE A 39 -8.97 12.58 5.73
CA ILE A 39 -10.33 13.07 5.52
C ILE A 39 -11.36 12.05 6.01
N LEU A 40 -11.19 10.77 5.66
CA LEU A 40 -12.12 9.72 6.11
C LEU A 40 -12.13 9.56 7.61
N LYS A 41 -10.97 9.62 8.27
CA LYS A 41 -10.88 9.57 9.74
C LYS A 41 -11.47 10.79 10.45
N GLN A 42 -11.43 11.96 9.83
CA GLN A 42 -12.11 13.16 10.34
C GLN A 42 -13.64 13.04 10.21
N LEU A 43 -14.14 12.53 9.09
CA LEU A 43 -15.57 12.42 8.85
C LEU A 43 -16.20 11.21 9.54
N PHE A 44 -15.47 10.12 9.68
CA PHE A 44 -15.94 8.83 10.20
C PHE A 44 -14.90 8.22 11.14
N PRO A 45 -14.67 8.79 12.33
CA PRO A 45 -13.59 8.37 13.23
C PRO A 45 -13.70 6.91 13.68
N GLU A 46 -14.92 6.41 13.84
CA GLU A 46 -15.18 5.04 14.30
C GLU A 46 -15.13 3.98 13.18
N VAL A 47 -15.08 4.41 11.92
CA VAL A 47 -15.04 3.45 10.79
C VAL A 47 -13.60 3.05 10.51
N PRO A 48 -13.29 1.74 10.52
CA PRO A 48 -11.96 1.26 10.16
C PRO A 48 -11.62 1.59 8.70
N VAL A 49 -10.40 2.07 8.46
CA VAL A 49 -9.88 2.40 7.14
C VAL A 49 -8.79 1.43 6.75
N LEU A 50 -9.04 0.68 5.67
CA LEU A 50 -8.06 -0.19 5.03
C LEU A 50 -7.47 0.53 3.83
N ILE A 51 -6.14 0.54 3.73
CA ILE A 51 -5.41 1.11 2.60
C ILE A 51 -4.66 0.03 1.80
N GLY A 52 -4.43 0.29 0.53
CA GLY A 52 -3.71 -0.59 -0.38
C GLY A 52 -3.22 0.15 -1.62
N GLY A 53 -2.79 -0.61 -2.62
CA GLY A 53 -2.26 -0.09 -3.86
C GLY A 53 -0.77 0.28 -3.78
N ILE A 54 -0.22 0.84 -4.85
CA ILE A 54 1.23 1.07 -4.99
C ILE A 54 1.77 2.02 -3.92
N GLU A 55 1.10 3.13 -3.65
CA GLU A 55 1.55 4.10 -2.65
C GLU A 55 1.65 3.46 -1.26
N ALA A 56 0.61 2.75 -0.83
CA ALA A 56 0.61 2.07 0.46
C ALA A 56 1.66 0.95 0.52
N SER A 57 1.79 0.16 -0.53
CA SER A 57 2.75 -0.95 -0.60
C SER A 57 4.20 -0.48 -0.49
N LEU A 58 4.58 0.55 -1.26
CA LEU A 58 5.95 1.08 -1.26
C LEU A 58 6.31 1.82 0.02
N ARG A 59 5.31 2.42 0.69
CA ARG A 59 5.49 3.22 1.90
C ARG A 59 5.09 2.48 3.18
N ARG A 60 5.01 1.15 3.15
CA ARG A 60 4.57 0.34 4.31
C ARG A 60 5.51 0.39 5.52
N VAL A 61 6.79 0.66 5.29
CA VAL A 61 7.84 0.84 6.31
C VAL A 61 8.47 2.22 6.19
N THR A 62 9.40 2.56 7.07
CA THR A 62 10.23 3.77 6.93
C THR A 62 10.86 3.83 5.55
N HIS A 63 10.68 4.95 4.86
CA HIS A 63 11.08 5.12 3.47
C HIS A 63 11.65 6.51 3.21
N TYR A 64 12.50 6.62 2.18
CA TYR A 64 12.95 7.90 1.67
C TYR A 64 11.91 8.50 0.73
N ASP A 65 11.48 9.71 1.02
CA ASP A 65 10.59 10.47 0.16
C ASP A 65 11.38 11.45 -0.70
N TYR A 66 11.56 11.11 -1.95
CA TYR A 66 12.29 11.93 -2.93
C TYR A 66 11.72 13.34 -3.04
N TRP A 67 10.40 13.49 -2.87
CA TRP A 67 9.75 14.79 -3.07
C TRP A 67 10.15 15.80 -1.99
N SER A 68 10.08 15.41 -0.73
CA SER A 68 10.46 16.24 0.40
C SER A 68 11.95 16.13 0.75
N ASP A 69 12.71 15.22 0.12
CA ASP A 69 14.11 14.90 0.42
C ASP A 69 14.33 14.51 1.89
N THR A 70 13.38 13.72 2.42
CA THR A 70 13.39 13.30 3.83
C THR A 70 13.10 11.81 3.98
N ILE A 71 13.55 11.24 5.09
CA ILE A 71 13.09 9.91 5.53
C ILE A 71 11.78 10.08 6.29
N LYS A 72 10.74 9.37 5.84
CA LYS A 72 9.39 9.38 6.44
C LYS A 72 9.07 8.05 7.12
N PRO A 73 8.20 8.07 8.14
CA PRO A 73 7.70 6.85 8.76
C PRO A 73 6.83 6.04 7.80
N GLY A 74 6.52 4.80 8.17
CA GLY A 74 5.57 4.01 7.40
C GLY A 74 4.21 4.67 7.28
N ILE A 75 3.54 4.48 6.14
CA ILE A 75 2.29 5.18 5.78
C ILE A 75 1.15 4.99 6.80
N LEU A 76 1.13 3.89 7.56
CA LEU A 76 0.15 3.70 8.63
C LEU A 76 0.33 4.73 9.76
N ALA A 77 1.57 5.12 10.05
CA ALA A 77 1.85 6.16 11.04
C ALA A 77 1.50 7.56 10.52
N ASP A 78 1.67 7.79 9.23
CA ASP A 78 1.44 9.07 8.56
C ASP A 78 -0.04 9.31 8.24
N SER A 79 -0.76 8.27 7.80
CA SER A 79 -2.16 8.37 7.37
C SER A 79 -3.20 8.15 8.47
N GLY A 80 -2.84 7.43 9.54
CA GLY A 80 -3.78 6.99 10.56
C GLY A 80 -4.73 5.86 10.13
N ALA A 81 -4.43 5.18 9.02
CA ALA A 81 -5.18 3.99 8.61
C ALA A 81 -5.01 2.83 9.60
N ASP A 82 -6.01 1.96 9.67
CA ASP A 82 -6.05 0.86 10.65
C ASP A 82 -5.37 -0.41 10.15
N LEU A 83 -5.41 -0.65 8.83
CA LEU A 83 -4.85 -1.84 8.19
C LEU A 83 -4.34 -1.50 6.80
N LEU A 84 -3.20 -2.09 6.44
CA LEU A 84 -2.63 -1.98 5.10
C LEU A 84 -2.56 -3.35 4.45
N VAL A 85 -3.00 -3.44 3.19
CA VAL A 85 -2.80 -4.58 2.29
C VAL A 85 -1.78 -4.18 1.24
N TYR A 86 -0.69 -4.93 1.09
CA TYR A 86 0.35 -4.63 0.11
C TYR A 86 0.42 -5.65 -1.03
N GLY A 87 1.03 -5.25 -2.13
CA GLY A 87 1.17 -6.10 -3.31
C GLY A 87 -0.16 -6.44 -3.99
N MET A 88 -0.34 -7.68 -4.43
CA MET A 88 -1.58 -8.19 -5.03
C MET A 88 -2.61 -8.48 -3.94
N GLY A 89 -3.61 -7.62 -3.79
CA GLY A 89 -4.51 -7.57 -2.64
C GLY A 89 -5.66 -8.59 -2.62
N GLU A 90 -5.83 -9.44 -3.62
CA GLU A 90 -6.99 -10.31 -3.75
C GLU A 90 -7.13 -11.30 -2.59
N LEU A 91 -6.08 -12.08 -2.32
CA LEU A 91 -6.12 -13.10 -1.24
C LEU A 91 -6.29 -12.48 0.15
N PRO A 92 -5.50 -11.46 0.56
CA PRO A 92 -5.70 -10.83 1.86
C PRO A 92 -7.08 -10.17 2.00
N LEU A 93 -7.63 -9.53 0.95
CA LEU A 93 -8.96 -8.94 0.99
C LEU A 93 -10.04 -10.01 1.18
N LEU A 94 -9.96 -11.12 0.47
CA LEU A 94 -10.89 -12.23 0.64
C LEU A 94 -10.84 -12.81 2.06
N GLU A 95 -9.63 -12.95 2.63
CA GLU A 95 -9.49 -13.46 4.00
C GLU A 95 -10.04 -12.47 5.04
N ILE A 96 -9.76 -11.17 4.88
CA ILE A 96 -10.34 -10.11 5.71
C ILE A 96 -11.87 -10.18 5.67
N LEU A 97 -12.46 -10.24 4.48
CA LEU A 97 -13.93 -10.30 4.31
C LEU A 97 -14.53 -11.56 4.93
N ARG A 98 -13.86 -12.71 4.80
CA ARG A 98 -14.29 -13.97 5.43
C ARG A 98 -14.31 -13.87 6.95
N LEU A 99 -13.28 -13.30 7.54
CA LEU A 99 -13.17 -13.11 9.00
C LEU A 99 -14.23 -12.14 9.51
N LEU A 100 -14.40 -11.00 8.84
CA LEU A 100 -15.45 -10.04 9.18
C LEU A 100 -16.86 -10.66 9.08
N LYS A 101 -17.13 -11.45 8.04
CA LYS A 101 -18.40 -12.18 7.91
C LYS A 101 -18.65 -13.19 9.03
N ARG A 102 -17.58 -13.71 9.64
CA ARG A 102 -17.65 -14.59 10.82
C ARG A 102 -17.78 -13.82 12.13
N GLY A 103 -17.88 -12.50 12.09
CA GLY A 103 -17.99 -11.65 13.28
C GLY A 103 -16.67 -11.35 13.98
N VAL A 104 -15.51 -11.63 13.37
CA VAL A 104 -14.21 -11.26 13.94
C VAL A 104 -14.08 -9.74 13.91
N PRO A 105 -13.82 -9.07 15.05
CA PRO A 105 -13.65 -7.63 15.07
C PRO A 105 -12.48 -7.17 14.20
N PHE A 106 -12.63 -6.04 13.52
CA PHE A 106 -11.59 -5.50 12.65
C PHE A 106 -10.26 -5.28 13.39
N SER A 107 -10.31 -4.82 14.63
CA SER A 107 -9.14 -4.62 15.50
C SER A 107 -8.34 -5.90 15.80
N SER A 108 -8.94 -7.09 15.57
CA SER A 108 -8.30 -8.39 15.77
C SER A 108 -7.61 -8.92 14.51
N LEU A 109 -7.76 -8.25 13.35
CA LEU A 109 -7.18 -8.67 12.07
C LEU A 109 -5.69 -8.30 11.97
N ARG A 110 -4.86 -8.90 12.84
CA ARG A 110 -3.44 -8.52 13.00
C ARG A 110 -2.45 -9.54 12.44
N THR A 111 -2.93 -10.75 12.09
CA THR A 111 -2.09 -11.88 11.67
C THR A 111 -2.48 -12.45 10.31
N ILE A 112 -3.06 -11.62 9.46
CA ILE A 112 -3.38 -11.99 8.08
C ILE A 112 -2.12 -11.78 7.23
N ALA A 113 -1.77 -12.77 6.41
CA ALA A 113 -0.66 -12.63 5.47
C ALA A 113 -0.86 -11.41 4.55
N GLN A 114 0.24 -10.83 4.09
CA GLN A 114 0.26 -9.70 3.15
C GLN A 114 -0.44 -8.44 3.67
N THR A 115 -0.47 -8.27 4.99
CA THR A 115 -0.99 -7.07 5.65
C THR A 115 0.06 -6.40 6.52
N ALA A 116 -0.14 -5.13 6.82
CA ALA A 116 0.62 -4.45 7.87
C ALA A 116 -0.34 -3.73 8.83
N VAL A 117 0.05 -3.71 10.10
CA VAL A 117 -0.67 -3.04 11.19
C VAL A 117 0.28 -2.23 12.04
N LEU A 118 -0.19 -1.11 12.55
CA LEU A 118 0.55 -0.31 13.52
C LEU A 118 -0.11 -0.50 14.90
N LEU A 119 0.56 -1.25 15.76
CA LEU A 119 0.06 -1.57 17.09
C LEU A 119 0.06 -0.31 17.98
N PRO A 120 -0.94 -0.12 18.86
CA PRO A 120 -0.90 0.90 19.91
C PRO A 120 0.35 0.75 20.79
N PRO A 121 0.77 1.82 21.48
CA PRO A 121 1.81 1.72 22.48
C PRO A 121 1.50 0.59 23.48
N ASP A 122 2.52 -0.16 23.88
CA ASP A 122 2.44 -1.26 24.87
C ASP A 122 1.51 -2.42 24.50
N ALA A 123 0.94 -2.42 23.28
CA ALA A 123 0.12 -3.53 22.82
C ALA A 123 1.00 -4.77 22.59
N PRO A 124 0.57 -5.96 23.06
CA PRO A 124 1.32 -7.18 22.85
C PRO A 124 1.40 -7.50 21.36
N VAL A 125 2.59 -7.91 20.93
CA VAL A 125 2.79 -8.41 19.57
C VAL A 125 1.92 -9.65 19.36
N PRO A 126 1.10 -9.71 18.30
CA PRO A 126 0.27 -10.87 18.04
C PRO A 126 1.11 -12.12 17.86
N LYS A 127 0.81 -13.16 18.66
CA LYS A 127 1.47 -14.46 18.52
C LYS A 127 1.14 -15.07 17.16
N ASN A 128 2.13 -15.68 16.54
CA ASN A 128 1.93 -16.53 15.38
C ASN A 128 2.82 -17.77 15.49
N GLN A 129 2.42 -18.86 14.85
CA GLN A 129 3.16 -20.12 14.85
C GLN A 129 3.77 -20.44 13.47
N ASN A 130 3.51 -19.61 12.48
CA ASN A 130 3.78 -19.91 11.07
C ASN A 130 4.96 -19.15 10.49
N TRP A 131 5.35 -18.03 11.12
CA TRP A 131 6.35 -17.11 10.57
C TRP A 131 7.46 -16.84 11.59
N GLU A 132 8.67 -16.76 11.10
CA GLU A 132 9.78 -16.22 11.85
C GLU A 132 9.67 -14.69 11.92
N ASP A 133 10.21 -14.11 12.97
CA ASP A 133 10.20 -12.67 13.20
C ASP A 133 11.56 -12.05 12.87
N PHE A 134 11.55 -10.87 12.30
CA PHE A 134 12.74 -10.08 12.03
C PHE A 134 12.52 -8.60 12.35
N THR A 135 13.39 -8.03 13.18
CA THR A 135 13.29 -6.64 13.59
C THR A 135 14.21 -5.77 12.74
N LEU A 136 13.62 -4.75 12.12
CA LEU A 136 14.31 -3.68 11.43
C LEU A 136 14.77 -2.61 12.44
N HIS A 137 15.78 -1.83 12.08
CA HIS A 137 16.11 -0.61 12.81
C HIS A 137 14.88 0.32 12.85
N SER A 138 14.68 0.98 13.97
CA SER A 138 13.55 1.88 14.18
C SER A 138 13.56 3.05 13.19
N HIS A 139 12.42 3.74 13.08
CA HIS A 139 12.34 4.96 12.30
C HIS A 139 13.31 6.02 12.83
N GLU A 140 13.37 6.18 14.13
CA GLU A 140 14.20 7.14 14.83
C GLU A 140 15.70 6.88 14.60
N GLU A 141 16.14 5.61 14.67
CA GLU A 141 17.51 5.22 14.32
C GLU A 141 17.84 5.55 12.86
N CYS A 142 16.91 5.30 11.94
CA CYS A 142 17.08 5.62 10.52
C CYS A 142 17.18 7.13 10.25
N LEU A 143 16.56 7.98 11.08
CA LEU A 143 16.71 9.44 11.00
C LEU A 143 18.09 9.91 11.43
N THR A 144 18.70 9.25 12.42
CA THR A 144 20.01 9.61 12.96
C THR A 144 21.17 9.05 12.14
N ASP A 145 21.00 7.83 11.60
CA ASP A 145 22.02 7.14 10.79
C ASP A 145 21.44 6.59 9.49
N ARG A 146 21.80 7.24 8.37
CA ARG A 146 21.42 6.78 7.02
C ARG A 146 21.98 5.39 6.68
N GLY A 147 23.05 4.95 7.32
CA GLY A 147 23.59 3.60 7.16
C GLY A 147 22.62 2.53 7.70
N LEU A 148 21.93 2.82 8.81
CA LEU A 148 20.88 1.93 9.35
C LEU A 148 19.67 1.89 8.42
N TYR A 149 19.28 3.02 7.84
CA TYR A 149 18.26 3.03 6.80
C TYR A 149 18.64 2.15 5.59
N ALA A 150 19.87 2.26 5.10
CA ALA A 150 20.37 1.44 3.99
C ALA A 150 20.40 -0.06 4.35
N ARG A 151 20.72 -0.41 5.59
CA ARG A 151 20.65 -1.81 6.07
C ARG A 151 19.21 -2.31 6.11
N ASN A 152 18.27 -1.51 6.56
CA ASN A 152 16.84 -1.85 6.50
C ASN A 152 16.40 -2.10 5.07
N PHE A 153 16.76 -1.24 4.13
CA PHE A 153 16.44 -1.42 2.72
C PHE A 153 16.98 -2.75 2.19
N LYS A 154 18.26 -3.06 2.45
CA LYS A 154 18.86 -4.34 2.09
C LYS A 154 18.13 -5.55 2.70
N ASN A 155 17.73 -5.45 3.97
CA ASN A 155 17.01 -6.53 4.65
C ASN A 155 15.61 -6.73 4.07
N ILE A 156 14.89 -5.65 3.76
CA ILE A 156 13.57 -5.70 3.12
C ILE A 156 13.69 -6.35 1.74
N GLU A 157 14.72 -5.99 0.96
CA GLU A 157 14.99 -6.58 -0.34
C GLU A 157 15.27 -8.09 -0.25
N ILE A 158 16.08 -8.51 0.72
CA ILE A 158 16.33 -9.93 0.99
C ILE A 158 15.02 -10.65 1.35
N GLU A 159 14.20 -10.08 2.23
CA GLU A 159 12.94 -10.71 2.65
C GLU A 159 11.89 -10.76 1.53
N SER A 160 11.85 -9.77 0.64
CA SER A 160 10.93 -9.76 -0.51
C SER A 160 11.24 -10.86 -1.52
N ASN A 161 12.48 -11.35 -1.55
CA ASN A 161 12.93 -12.42 -2.44
C ASN A 161 12.94 -13.82 -1.78
N ARG A 162 12.54 -13.94 -0.51
CA ARG A 162 12.50 -15.22 0.19
C ARG A 162 11.22 -15.98 -0.10
N VAL A 163 11.33 -17.28 -0.36
CA VAL A 163 10.17 -18.19 -0.48
C VAL A 163 9.39 -18.26 0.84
N LYS A 164 10.11 -18.26 1.98
CA LYS A 164 9.54 -18.16 3.34
C LYS A 164 10.00 -16.85 3.94
N ALA A 165 9.32 -15.77 3.57
CA ALA A 165 9.59 -14.44 4.11
C ALA A 165 9.24 -14.38 5.61
N ARG A 166 10.01 -13.60 6.36
CA ARG A 166 9.78 -13.37 7.78
C ARG A 166 8.77 -12.24 7.99
N ARG A 167 8.13 -12.23 9.14
CA ARG A 167 7.33 -11.11 9.61
C ARG A 167 8.27 -10.00 10.07
N LEU A 168 8.08 -8.79 9.55
CA LEU A 168 8.95 -7.66 9.86
C LEU A 168 8.36 -6.80 10.97
N PHE A 169 9.21 -6.31 11.86
CA PHE A 169 8.88 -5.36 12.91
C PHE A 169 9.71 -4.10 12.74
N GLN A 170 9.07 -2.94 12.91
CA GLN A 170 9.76 -1.66 12.95
C GLN A 170 9.13 -0.74 13.99
N GLN A 171 9.93 -0.28 14.93
CA GLN A 171 9.46 0.70 15.89
C GLN A 171 9.36 2.09 15.25
N THR A 172 8.28 2.81 15.53
CA THR A 172 7.98 4.14 14.98
C THR A 172 7.13 4.93 15.96
N GLY A 173 7.63 6.04 16.48
CA GLY A 173 6.88 6.91 17.40
C GLY A 173 6.33 6.21 18.62
N GLY A 174 7.10 5.33 19.25
CA GLY A 174 6.68 4.55 20.43
C GLY A 174 5.66 3.44 20.13
N ARG A 175 5.34 3.19 18.85
CA ARG A 175 4.42 2.14 18.39
C ARG A 175 5.18 1.10 17.57
N MET A 176 4.65 -0.11 17.49
CA MET A 176 5.23 -1.20 16.72
C MET A 176 4.49 -1.41 15.42
N LEU A 177 5.16 -1.15 14.30
CA LEU A 177 4.71 -1.57 12.98
C LEU A 177 5.03 -3.05 12.79
N VAL A 178 4.01 -3.81 12.40
CA VAL A 178 4.12 -5.24 12.07
C VAL A 178 3.74 -5.43 10.61
N VAL A 179 4.64 -5.99 9.82
CA VAL A 179 4.39 -6.35 8.41
C VAL A 179 4.41 -7.86 8.30
N ASN A 180 3.25 -8.45 8.08
CA ASN A 180 3.11 -9.89 7.89
C ASN A 180 3.66 -10.31 6.52
N PRO A 181 4.26 -11.50 6.37
CA PRO A 181 4.80 -11.95 5.10
C PRO A 181 3.73 -12.13 4.03
N PRO A 182 4.11 -12.12 2.73
CA PRO A 182 3.15 -12.26 1.64
C PRO A 182 2.41 -13.60 1.65
N PHE A 183 1.25 -13.64 1.02
CA PHE A 183 0.63 -14.90 0.62
C PHE A 183 1.52 -15.64 -0.37
N PRO A 184 1.40 -16.98 -0.46
CA PRO A 184 1.97 -17.74 -1.57
C PRO A 184 1.48 -17.20 -2.92
N THR A 185 2.23 -17.48 -3.97
CA THR A 185 1.84 -17.12 -5.34
C THR A 185 0.44 -17.66 -5.65
N MET A 186 -0.42 -16.80 -6.19
CA MET A 186 -1.77 -17.18 -6.60
C MET A 186 -1.73 -18.22 -7.72
N THR A 187 -2.63 -19.17 -7.64
CA THR A 187 -2.88 -20.12 -8.74
C THR A 187 -3.57 -19.40 -9.89
N GLU A 188 -3.49 -19.98 -11.10
CA GLU A 188 -4.21 -19.50 -12.29
C GLU A 188 -5.69 -19.29 -12.00
N ARG A 189 -6.35 -20.27 -11.38
CA ARG A 189 -7.77 -20.20 -11.02
C ARG A 189 -8.09 -19.03 -10.06
N GLU A 190 -7.22 -18.73 -9.11
CA GLU A 190 -7.41 -17.60 -8.19
C GLU A 190 -7.28 -16.26 -8.93
N ILE A 191 -6.33 -16.16 -9.86
CA ILE A 191 -6.18 -14.97 -10.71
C ILE A 191 -7.42 -14.81 -11.61
N ASP A 192 -7.81 -15.85 -12.32
CA ASP A 192 -8.96 -15.85 -13.23
C ASP A 192 -10.25 -15.45 -12.50
N SER A 193 -10.47 -15.97 -11.29
CA SER A 193 -11.64 -15.62 -10.48
C SER A 193 -11.81 -14.13 -10.22
N SER A 194 -10.70 -13.38 -10.16
CA SER A 194 -10.73 -11.92 -10.01
C SER A 194 -11.02 -11.19 -11.33
N TRP A 195 -10.64 -11.78 -12.47
CA TRP A 195 -10.92 -11.22 -13.80
C TRP A 195 -12.35 -11.50 -14.27
N ASP A 196 -12.96 -12.58 -13.80
CA ASP A 196 -14.34 -12.99 -14.13
C ASP A 196 -15.40 -12.19 -13.38
N LEU A 197 -15.00 -11.31 -12.46
CA LEU A 197 -15.95 -10.43 -11.78
C LEU A 197 -16.67 -9.51 -12.77
N PRO A 198 -17.95 -9.17 -12.53
CA PRO A 198 -18.77 -8.40 -13.47
C PRO A 198 -18.42 -6.92 -13.52
N TYR A 199 -17.19 -6.60 -13.91
CA TYR A 199 -16.73 -5.23 -14.10
C TYR A 199 -17.45 -4.57 -15.28
N THR A 200 -17.91 -3.34 -15.09
CA THR A 200 -18.49 -2.55 -16.20
C THR A 200 -17.44 -2.15 -17.25
N ARG A 201 -16.16 -2.08 -16.84
CA ARG A 201 -15.02 -1.61 -17.69
C ARG A 201 -15.25 -0.22 -18.29
N LEU A 202 -16.07 0.59 -17.65
CA LEU A 202 -16.43 1.96 -18.06
C LEU A 202 -16.07 2.95 -16.95
N PRO A 203 -15.80 4.21 -17.28
CA PRO A 203 -15.68 5.27 -16.30
C PRO A 203 -16.96 5.41 -15.47
N HIS A 204 -16.82 5.85 -14.23
CA HIS A 204 -17.97 6.04 -13.34
C HIS A 204 -19.01 6.99 -14.00
N PRO A 205 -20.32 6.69 -13.92
CA PRO A 205 -21.38 7.45 -14.60
C PRO A 205 -21.40 8.95 -14.30
N ARG A 206 -20.92 9.39 -13.13
CA ARG A 206 -20.79 10.80 -12.75
C ARG A 206 -19.91 11.62 -13.69
N TYR A 207 -19.02 10.96 -14.45
CA TYR A 207 -18.06 11.63 -15.34
C TYR A 207 -18.57 11.76 -16.79
N ARG A 208 -19.70 11.15 -17.15
CA ARG A 208 -20.24 11.14 -18.53
C ARG A 208 -20.36 12.51 -19.19
N LYS A 209 -20.60 13.56 -18.38
CA LYS A 209 -20.79 14.94 -18.86
C LYS A 209 -19.57 15.84 -18.62
N ARG A 210 -18.42 15.27 -18.20
CA ARG A 210 -17.24 16.05 -17.82
C ARG A 210 -16.07 15.93 -18.81
N GLY A 211 -16.33 15.37 -19.99
CA GLY A 211 -15.30 15.11 -20.99
C GLY A 211 -14.58 13.77 -20.83
N PRO A 212 -13.78 13.38 -21.82
CA PRO A 212 -13.05 12.11 -21.80
C PRO A 212 -11.97 12.10 -20.70
N ILE A 213 -11.68 10.92 -20.17
CA ILE A 213 -10.56 10.69 -19.24
C ILE A 213 -9.39 10.15 -20.07
N PRO A 214 -8.29 10.91 -20.26
CA PRO A 214 -7.22 10.51 -21.19
C PRO A 214 -6.65 9.12 -20.91
N ALA A 215 -6.42 8.76 -19.64
CA ALA A 215 -5.94 7.44 -19.26
C ALA A 215 -6.91 6.32 -19.67
N TYR A 216 -8.22 6.54 -19.52
CA TYR A 216 -9.22 5.57 -19.97
C TYR A 216 -9.22 5.44 -21.50
N GLU A 217 -9.21 6.55 -22.23
CA GLU A 217 -9.16 6.53 -23.69
C GLU A 217 -7.95 5.75 -24.23
N MET A 218 -6.82 5.86 -23.55
CA MET A 218 -5.58 5.17 -23.92
C MET A 218 -5.66 3.65 -23.71
N ILE A 219 -6.35 3.20 -22.63
CA ILE A 219 -6.32 1.78 -22.22
C ILE A 219 -7.61 1.00 -22.52
N LYS A 220 -8.70 1.66 -22.93
CA LYS A 220 -10.02 1.02 -23.08
C LYS A 220 -10.06 -0.19 -24.04
N HIS A 221 -9.11 -0.30 -24.95
CA HIS A 221 -8.97 -1.44 -25.87
C HIS A 221 -7.74 -2.32 -25.55
N SER A 222 -7.10 -2.15 -24.39
CA SER A 222 -5.97 -2.97 -23.99
C SER A 222 -6.42 -4.26 -23.31
N ILE A 223 -5.63 -5.32 -23.50
CA ILE A 223 -5.79 -6.61 -22.83
C ILE A 223 -4.59 -6.80 -21.91
N ASN A 224 -4.85 -7.15 -20.66
CA ASN A 224 -3.80 -7.44 -19.71
C ASN A 224 -3.41 -8.93 -19.82
N MET A 225 -2.25 -9.21 -20.40
CA MET A 225 -1.77 -10.57 -20.63
C MET A 225 -0.84 -11.08 -19.52
N HIS A 226 -0.36 -10.21 -18.65
CA HIS A 226 0.59 -10.56 -17.59
C HIS A 226 0.31 -9.76 -16.34
N ARG A 227 0.48 -10.41 -15.20
CA ARG A 227 0.38 -9.77 -13.89
C ARG A 227 1.57 -10.10 -13.02
N GLY A 228 2.22 -9.07 -12.46
CA GLY A 228 3.49 -9.19 -11.77
C GLY A 228 4.65 -8.80 -12.67
N CYS A 229 5.86 -8.91 -12.15
CA CYS A 229 7.08 -8.58 -12.87
C CYS A 229 8.20 -9.55 -12.46
N PHE A 230 9.01 -9.96 -13.43
CA PHE A 230 10.20 -10.80 -13.21
C PHE A 230 11.51 -10.02 -13.45
N GLY A 231 11.43 -8.68 -13.48
CA GLY A 231 12.57 -7.84 -13.83
C GLY A 231 13.74 -7.86 -12.84
N GLY A 232 13.51 -8.22 -11.57
CA GLY A 232 14.55 -8.29 -10.55
C GLY A 232 15.33 -6.97 -10.36
N CYS A 233 14.70 -5.82 -10.63
CA CYS A 233 15.35 -4.52 -10.55
C CYS A 233 15.69 -4.19 -9.10
N SER A 234 16.97 -3.85 -8.83
CA SER A 234 17.47 -3.57 -7.49
C SER A 234 16.81 -2.40 -6.75
N PHE A 235 16.08 -1.56 -7.47
CA PHE A 235 15.35 -0.43 -6.92
C PHE A 235 13.85 -0.73 -6.71
N CYS A 236 13.36 -1.91 -7.05
CA CYS A 236 11.95 -2.28 -7.03
C CYS A 236 11.66 -3.23 -5.87
N THR A 237 10.69 -2.87 -5.03
CA THR A 237 10.26 -3.66 -3.88
C THR A 237 8.84 -4.24 -4.03
N ILE A 238 8.37 -4.33 -5.27
CA ILE A 238 7.06 -4.89 -5.65
C ILE A 238 7.22 -6.37 -6.00
#